data_a9b0b80875ede93bed0ea7355ee68677
#
_entry.id   a9b0b80875ede93bed0ea7355ee68677
#
_cell.length_a   1.000
_cell.length_b   1.000
_cell.length_c   1.000
_cell.angle_alpha   90.00
_cell.angle_beta   90.00
_cell.angle_gamma   90.00
#
_symmetry.space_group_name_H-M   'P 1'
#
loop_
_entity.id
_entity.type
_entity.pdbx_description
1 polymer ?
#
loop_
_entity_poly.entity_id
_entity_poly.type
_entity_poly.pdbx_seq_one_letter_code
_entity_poly.pdbx_strand_id
1 'polypeptide(L)' 'MFTVQVIESNSGKPAEGKKVSVIFNGFTRGVARDQYTDRNGEAHFSEDNGDGTIYVQGTKAYEGRIEGRKIIYT' A
#
# COMPACT_ATOMS: atom_id res chain seq x y z
N MET A 1 10.72 5.21 3.90
CA MET A 1 10.60 3.92 3.19
C MET A 1 9.60 3.03 3.91
N PHE A 2 8.71 2.42 3.18
CA PHE A 2 7.70 1.55 3.80
C PHE A 2 7.25 0.49 2.78
N THR A 3 6.60 -0.57 3.29
CA THR A 3 6.12 -1.68 2.48
C THR A 3 4.64 -1.88 2.74
N VAL A 4 3.87 -2.11 1.67
CA VAL A 4 2.47 -2.51 1.76
C VAL A 4 2.37 -3.94 1.28
N GLN A 5 1.86 -4.83 2.12
CA GLN A 5 1.66 -6.22 1.75
C GLN A 5 0.17 -6.51 1.62
N VAL A 6 -0.21 -7.12 0.50
CA VAL A 6 -1.60 -7.44 0.21
C VAL A 6 -1.79 -8.95 0.31
N ILE A 7 -2.75 -9.35 1.13
CA ILE A 7 -3.09 -10.75 1.38
C ILE A 7 -4.52 -10.99 0.94
N GLU A 8 -4.76 -12.08 0.21
CA GLU A 8 -6.13 -12.48 -0.14
C GLU A 8 -6.79 -13.12 1.06
N SER A 9 -7.92 -12.56 1.51
CA SER A 9 -8.62 -13.05 2.68
C SER A 9 -9.13 -14.48 2.49
N ASN A 10 -9.55 -14.81 1.27
CA ASN A 10 -10.13 -16.12 0.99
C ASN A 10 -9.14 -17.27 1.17
N SER A 11 -7.87 -17.03 0.82
CA SER A 11 -6.87 -18.10 0.81
C SER A 11 -5.77 -17.87 1.84
N GLY A 12 -5.64 -16.65 2.36
CA GLY A 12 -4.53 -16.28 3.24
C GLY A 12 -3.21 -16.17 2.51
N LYS A 13 -3.22 -16.18 1.18
CA LYS A 13 -2.01 -16.13 0.38
C LYS A 13 -1.69 -14.70 -0.07
N PRO A 14 -0.40 -14.39 -0.28
CA PRO A 14 -0.02 -13.09 -0.83
C PRO A 14 -0.65 -12.87 -2.21
N ALA A 15 -1.07 -11.65 -2.48
CA ALA A 15 -1.70 -11.28 -3.75
C ALA A 15 -0.67 -10.60 -4.63
N GLU A 16 -0.24 -11.28 -5.68
CA GLU A 16 0.75 -10.76 -6.64
C GLU A 16 0.08 -9.95 -7.73
N GLY A 17 0.78 -8.90 -8.22
CA GLY A 17 0.32 -8.13 -9.37
C GLY A 17 -0.77 -7.13 -9.06
N LYS A 18 -0.99 -6.77 -7.80
CA LYS A 18 -2.00 -5.80 -7.43
C LYS A 18 -1.40 -4.40 -7.41
N LYS A 19 -2.10 -3.44 -8.00
CA LYS A 19 -1.64 -2.06 -8.02
C LYS A 19 -1.95 -1.42 -6.66
N VAL A 20 -0.91 -0.88 -6.02
CA VAL A 20 -1.02 -0.19 -4.74
C VAL A 20 -0.69 1.27 -4.97
N SER A 21 -1.61 2.14 -4.59
CA SER A 21 -1.47 3.59 -4.70
C SER A 21 -1.55 4.19 -3.30
N VAL A 22 -0.71 5.19 -3.02
CA VAL A 22 -0.70 5.85 -1.72
C VAL A 22 -0.82 7.35 -1.93
N ILE A 23 -1.77 7.96 -1.23
CA ILE A 23 -1.97 9.41 -1.25
C ILE A 23 -1.70 9.93 0.16
N PHE A 24 -0.69 10.81 0.28
CA PHE A 24 -0.31 11.37 1.58
C PHE A 24 -1.13 12.61 1.88
N ASN A 25 -1.43 12.79 3.17
CA ASN A 25 -2.08 14.01 3.64
C ASN A 25 -1.10 15.18 3.59
N GLY A 26 -1.63 16.39 3.49
CA GLY A 26 -0.79 17.58 3.41
C GLY A 26 -0.52 17.96 1.96
N PHE A 27 -0.65 19.25 1.68
CA PHE A 27 -0.60 19.72 0.29
C PHE A 27 0.79 19.66 -0.35
N THR A 28 1.84 19.44 0.45
CA THR A 28 3.20 19.37 -0.09
C THR A 28 3.65 17.97 -0.43
N ARG A 29 2.94 16.92 0.00
CA ARG A 29 3.37 15.56 -0.23
C ARG A 29 2.76 14.94 -1.47
N GLY A 30 1.45 14.99 -1.60
CA GLY A 30 0.76 14.48 -2.77
C GLY A 30 0.75 12.96 -2.86
N VAL A 31 0.83 12.45 -4.08
CA VAL A 31 0.64 11.04 -4.40
C VAL A 31 1.99 10.36 -4.54
N ALA A 32 2.17 9.22 -3.88
CA ALA A 32 3.33 8.37 -4.11
C ALA A 32 3.18 7.65 -5.44
N ARG A 33 4.30 7.22 -6.03
CA ARG A 33 4.27 6.45 -7.26
C ARG A 33 3.56 5.12 -7.01
N ASP A 34 2.69 4.73 -7.94
CA ASP A 34 2.04 3.43 -7.88
C ASP A 34 3.06 2.31 -7.95
N GLN A 35 2.85 1.27 -7.16
CA GLN A 35 3.69 0.09 -7.19
C GLN A 35 2.80 -1.14 -7.31
N TYR A 36 3.32 -2.18 -7.95
CA TYR A 36 2.61 -3.44 -8.08
C TYR A 36 3.20 -4.45 -7.10
N THR A 37 2.35 -5.26 -6.50
CA THR A 37 2.82 -6.26 -5.55
C THR A 37 3.60 -7.36 -6.26
N ASP A 38 4.65 -7.85 -5.58
CA ASP A 38 5.48 -8.93 -6.08
C ASP A 38 4.88 -10.28 -5.66
N ARG A 39 5.66 -11.36 -5.85
CA ARG A 39 5.19 -12.71 -5.53
C ARG A 39 4.87 -12.88 -4.05
N ASN A 40 5.45 -12.07 -3.18
CA ASN A 40 5.18 -12.09 -1.74
C ASN A 40 4.03 -11.17 -1.37
N GLY A 41 3.37 -10.55 -2.34
CA GLY A 41 2.29 -9.60 -2.12
C GLY A 41 2.78 -8.25 -1.66
N GLU A 42 4.05 -7.94 -1.84
CA GLU A 42 4.67 -6.74 -1.29
C GLU A 42 4.88 -5.68 -2.36
N ALA A 43 4.50 -4.45 -2.03
CA ALA A 43 4.80 -3.26 -2.82
C ALA A 43 5.69 -2.37 -1.97
N HIS A 44 6.86 -2.03 -2.49
CA HIS A 44 7.86 -1.28 -1.74
C HIS A 44 7.90 0.16 -2.20
N PHE A 45 7.90 1.09 -1.24
CA PHE A 45 7.89 2.52 -1.52
C PHE A 45 9.13 3.16 -0.89
N SER A 46 9.79 4.03 -1.65
CA SER A 46 10.97 4.76 -1.17
C SER A 46 10.60 6.07 -0.47
N GLU A 47 9.34 6.48 -0.55
CA GLU A 47 8.88 7.70 0.09
C GLU A 47 8.96 7.60 1.61
N ASP A 48 9.00 8.77 2.26
CA ASP A 48 9.03 8.84 3.72
C ASP A 48 7.69 8.39 4.31
N ASN A 49 7.75 7.91 5.54
CA ASN A 49 6.54 7.58 6.30
C ASN A 49 5.67 8.82 6.51
N GLY A 50 4.40 8.63 6.70
CA GLY A 50 3.48 9.75 6.92
C GLY A 50 2.05 9.26 7.02
N ASP A 51 1.14 10.22 7.25
CA ASP A 51 -0.28 9.94 7.27
C ASP A 51 -0.83 9.99 5.86
N GLY A 52 -1.66 9.02 5.51
CA GLY A 52 -2.22 8.97 4.18
C GLY A 52 -3.24 7.87 4.01
N THR A 53 -3.57 7.60 2.76
CA THR A 53 -4.56 6.60 2.37
C THR A 53 -3.94 5.64 1.37
N ILE A 54 -4.17 4.34 1.59
CA ILE A 54 -3.69 3.29 0.70
C ILE A 54 -4.86 2.76 -0.10
N TYR A 55 -4.68 2.72 -1.42
CA TYR A 55 -5.65 2.15 -2.36
C TYR A 55 -5.06 0.89 -2.99
N VAL A 56 -5.85 -0.16 -3.06
CA VAL A 56 -5.47 -1.39 -3.76
C VAL A 56 -6.45 -1.58 -4.90
N GLN A 57 -5.93 -1.62 -6.13
CA GLN A 57 -6.74 -1.74 -7.34
C GLN A 57 -7.84 -0.67 -7.39
N GLY A 58 -7.51 0.55 -6.94
CA GLY A 58 -8.43 1.68 -6.96
C GLY A 58 -9.42 1.75 -5.81
N THR A 59 -9.42 0.77 -4.91
CA THR A 59 -10.33 0.74 -3.78
C THR A 59 -9.59 1.10 -2.50
N LYS A 60 -10.16 2.03 -1.71
CA LYS A 60 -9.55 2.45 -0.46
C LYS A 60 -9.45 1.25 0.49
N ALA A 61 -8.25 0.98 0.98
CA ALA A 61 -7.97 -0.17 1.83
C ALA A 61 -7.53 0.23 3.23
N TYR A 62 -6.95 1.41 3.40
CA TYR A 62 -6.44 1.84 4.70
C TYR A 62 -6.30 3.36 4.71
N GLU A 63 -6.54 3.95 5.85
CA GLU A 63 -6.34 5.38 6.06
C GLU A 63 -5.76 5.59 7.45
N GLY A 64 -4.66 6.33 7.53
CA GLY A 64 -4.00 6.61 8.80
C GLY A 64 -2.49 6.68 8.64
N ARG A 65 -1.77 6.34 9.69
CA ARG A 65 -0.31 6.40 9.70
C ARG A 65 0.26 5.26 8.86
N ILE A 66 1.12 5.61 7.91
CA ILE A 66 1.78 4.65 7.01
C ILE A 66 3.25 4.66 7.37
N GLU A 67 3.73 3.56 7.96
CA GLU A 67 5.13 3.42 8.32
C GLU A 67 5.49 1.94 8.44
N GLY A 68 6.75 1.60 8.22
CA GLY A 68 7.23 0.24 8.33
C GLY A 68 6.55 -0.67 7.35
N ARG A 69 5.73 -1.57 7.83
CA ARG A 69 4.97 -2.52 7.02
C ARG A 69 3.49 -2.42 7.34
N LYS A 70 2.68 -2.28 6.30
CA LYS A 70 1.22 -2.33 6.44
C LYS A 70 0.70 -3.57 5.71
N ILE A 71 -0.10 -4.36 6.41
CA ILE A 71 -0.69 -5.56 5.83
C ILE A 71 -2.15 -5.27 5.54
N ILE A 72 -2.54 -5.45 4.29
CA ILE A 72 -3.89 -5.20 3.80
C ILE A 72 -4.52 -6.52 3.39
N TYR A 73 -5.72 -6.79 3.89
CA TYR A 73 -6.49 -7.98 3.50
C TYR A 73 -7.56 -7.58 2.49
N THR A 74 -7.63 -8.29 1.39
CA THR A 74 -8.59 -8.01 0.33
C THR A 74 -9.56 -9.16 0.09
#